data_84ece0d0f391cc4e7399dd835ef58dcd
#
_entry.id   84ece0d0f391cc4e7399dd835ef58dcd
#
_cell.length_a   1.000
_cell.length_b   1.000
_cell.length_c   1.000
_cell.angle_alpha   90.00
_cell.angle_beta   90.00
_cell.angle_gamma   90.00
#
_symmetry.space_group_name_H-M   'P 1'
#
loop_
_entity.id
_entity.type
_entity.pdbx_description
1 polymer ?
#
loop_
_entity_poly.entity_id
_entity_poly.type
_entity_poly.pdbx_seq_one_letter_code
_entity_poly.pdbx_strand_id
1 'polypeptide(L)'
;MNQYATMIRNLKSPEVMERLMHLYGRRDGMLVEQTGRYIGLLKRHEELFHENREVLMISAPGRTELAGNHTDHQLGRVLAASVDVGITARATRRRDRRVCIHSKGYRPFTVALDDLAVDPRAYGKPWALVRGM
;
A
#
# COMPACT_ATOMS: atom_id res chain seq x y z
N MET A 1 -23.67 -10.92 -4.27
CA MET A 1 -22.77 -11.44 -3.22
C MET A 1 -21.80 -10.33 -2.85
N ASN A 2 -21.65 -10.01 -1.57
CA ASN A 2 -20.73 -8.93 -1.14
C ASN A 2 -19.28 -9.38 -1.34
N GLN A 3 -18.54 -8.74 -2.25
CA GLN A 3 -17.15 -9.09 -2.55
C GLN A 3 -16.25 -8.90 -1.33
N TYR A 4 -16.51 -7.90 -0.46
CA TYR A 4 -15.76 -7.70 0.77
C TYR A 4 -15.86 -8.88 1.73
N ALA A 5 -17.07 -9.41 1.92
CA ALA A 5 -17.26 -10.60 2.77
C ALA A 5 -16.48 -11.80 2.23
N THR A 6 -16.46 -11.97 0.89
CA THR A 6 -15.67 -13.02 0.24
C THR A 6 -14.18 -12.80 0.43
N MET A 7 -13.69 -11.58 0.27
CA MET A 7 -12.28 -11.24 0.48
C MET A 7 -11.83 -11.45 1.93
N ILE A 8 -12.66 -11.03 2.90
CA ILE A 8 -12.37 -11.24 4.34
C ILE A 8 -12.30 -12.73 4.65
N ARG A 9 -13.17 -13.54 4.07
CA ARG A 9 -13.12 -14.99 4.20
C ARG A 9 -11.84 -15.56 3.59
N ASN A 10 -11.47 -15.12 2.39
CA ASN A 10 -10.26 -15.57 1.69
C ASN A 10 -8.98 -15.21 2.46
N LEU A 11 -8.94 -14.05 3.15
CA LEU A 11 -7.81 -13.69 4.01
C LEU A 11 -7.55 -14.69 5.14
N LYS A 12 -8.55 -15.50 5.50
CA LYS A 12 -8.44 -16.56 6.51
C LYS A 12 -8.21 -17.95 5.91
N SER A 13 -8.02 -18.07 4.60
CA SER A 13 -7.74 -19.35 3.96
C SER A 13 -6.31 -19.82 4.29
N PRO A 14 -6.07 -21.15 4.35
CA PRO A 14 -4.73 -21.68 4.62
C PRO A 14 -3.67 -21.17 3.64
N GLU A 15 -4.02 -21.07 2.36
CA GLU A 15 -3.12 -20.56 1.31
C GLU A 15 -2.67 -19.13 1.58
N VAL A 16 -3.61 -18.23 1.93
CA VAL A 16 -3.28 -16.83 2.23
C VAL A 16 -2.50 -16.73 3.54
N MET A 17 -2.82 -17.54 4.54
CA MET A 17 -2.07 -17.58 5.80
C MET A 17 -0.62 -18.02 5.58
N GLU A 18 -0.39 -19.03 4.74
CA GLU A 18 0.96 -19.47 4.39
C GLU A 18 1.73 -18.35 3.66
N ARG A 19 1.08 -17.66 2.74
CA ARG A 19 1.66 -16.51 2.04
C ARG A 19 2.01 -15.36 3.00
N LEU A 20 1.16 -15.08 3.98
CA LEU A 20 1.45 -14.07 5.01
C LEU A 20 2.65 -14.50 5.88
N MET A 21 2.76 -15.77 6.24
CA MET A 21 3.92 -16.31 6.97
C MET A 21 5.21 -16.18 6.15
N HIS A 22 5.13 -16.38 4.84
CA HIS A 22 6.28 -16.19 3.96
C HIS A 22 6.71 -14.72 3.87
N LEU A 23 5.75 -13.79 3.82
CA LEU A 23 6.03 -12.36 3.68
C LEU A 23 6.49 -11.69 4.99
N TYR A 24 5.90 -12.07 6.12
CA TYR A 24 6.08 -11.38 7.40
C TYR A 24 6.83 -12.20 8.46
N GLY A 25 7.27 -13.41 8.10
CA GLY A 25 7.92 -14.33 9.03
C GLY A 25 6.91 -15.09 9.92
N ARG A 26 7.45 -15.93 10.82
CA ARG A 26 6.67 -16.86 11.67
C ARG A 26 6.76 -16.50 13.16
N ARG A 27 6.69 -15.22 13.49
CA ARG A 27 6.64 -14.80 14.90
C ARG A 27 5.23 -14.99 15.49
N ASP A 28 5.17 -15.17 16.79
CA ASP A 28 3.90 -15.30 17.50
C ASP A 28 3.02 -14.06 17.30
N GLY A 29 1.73 -14.29 17.08
CA GLY A 29 0.75 -13.21 16.86
C GLY A 29 0.79 -12.54 15.47
N MET A 30 1.79 -12.80 14.64
CA MET A 30 1.94 -12.15 13.32
C MET A 30 0.70 -12.34 12.44
N LEU A 31 0.17 -13.56 12.34
CA LEU A 31 -1.03 -13.82 11.52
C LEU A 31 -2.24 -13.02 11.96
N VAL A 32 -2.45 -12.89 13.26
CA VAL A 32 -3.56 -12.12 13.83
C VAL A 32 -3.39 -10.64 13.51
N GLU A 33 -2.19 -10.12 13.71
CA GLU A 33 -1.84 -8.73 13.43
C GLU A 33 -2.02 -8.39 11.94
N GLN A 34 -1.38 -9.14 11.04
CA GLN A 34 -1.43 -8.84 9.62
C GLN A 34 -2.82 -9.08 9.03
N THR A 35 -3.50 -10.17 9.39
CA THR A 35 -4.89 -10.39 8.96
C THR A 35 -5.81 -9.26 9.45
N GLY A 36 -5.63 -8.81 10.69
CA GLY A 36 -6.36 -7.67 11.24
C GLY A 36 -6.12 -6.37 10.47
N ARG A 37 -4.87 -6.08 10.08
CA ARG A 37 -4.51 -4.92 9.24
C ARG A 37 -5.24 -4.97 7.89
N TYR A 38 -5.21 -6.09 7.20
CA TYR A 38 -5.87 -6.24 5.89
C TYR A 38 -7.39 -6.17 6.00
N ILE A 39 -7.99 -6.78 7.01
CA ILE A 39 -9.45 -6.69 7.26
C ILE A 39 -9.83 -5.24 7.56
N GLY A 40 -9.08 -4.54 8.41
CA GLY A 40 -9.33 -3.13 8.72
C GLY A 40 -9.25 -2.25 7.47
N LEU A 41 -8.29 -2.52 6.58
CA LEU A 41 -8.14 -1.81 5.32
C LEU A 41 -9.32 -2.06 4.37
N LEU A 42 -9.83 -3.29 4.29
CA LEU A 42 -11.02 -3.65 3.51
C LEU A 42 -12.27 -2.94 4.03
N LYS A 43 -12.51 -2.98 5.33
CA LYS A 43 -13.65 -2.30 5.97
C LYS A 43 -13.59 -0.79 5.72
N ARG A 44 -12.43 -0.18 5.94
CA ARG A 44 -12.25 1.25 5.73
C ARG A 44 -12.47 1.68 4.28
N HIS A 45 -12.12 0.84 3.32
CA HIS A 45 -12.40 1.15 1.92
C HIS A 45 -13.90 1.05 1.62
N GLU A 46 -14.59 0.02 2.13
CA GLU A 46 -16.04 -0.12 1.98
C GLU A 46 -16.77 1.13 2.51
N GLU A 47 -16.36 1.63 3.68
CA GLU A 47 -16.90 2.85 4.28
C GLU A 47 -16.66 4.11 3.43
N LEU A 48 -15.49 4.23 2.79
CA LEU A 48 -15.11 5.44 2.05
C LEU A 48 -15.66 5.47 0.62
N PHE A 49 -15.76 4.33 -0.03
CA PHE A 49 -16.05 4.27 -1.46
C PHE A 49 -17.36 3.57 -1.79
N HIS A 50 -17.96 2.84 -0.85
CA HIS A 50 -19.24 2.12 -1.01
C HIS A 50 -19.31 1.26 -2.30
N GLU A 51 -18.17 0.80 -2.80
CA GLU A 51 -18.05 0.10 -4.07
C GLU A 51 -17.83 -1.40 -3.84
N ASN A 52 -18.70 -2.22 -4.43
CA ASN A 52 -18.57 -3.68 -4.42
C ASN A 52 -17.73 -4.13 -5.63
N ARG A 53 -16.44 -3.80 -5.65
CA ARG A 53 -15.53 -4.08 -6.75
C ARG A 53 -14.35 -4.95 -6.31
N GLU A 54 -13.73 -5.58 -7.29
CA GLU A 54 -12.45 -6.24 -7.12
C GLU A 54 -11.38 -5.23 -6.66
N VAL A 55 -10.53 -5.68 -5.74
CA VAL A 55 -9.48 -4.85 -5.16
C VAL A 55 -8.14 -5.55 -5.22
N LEU A 56 -7.11 -4.75 -5.44
CA LEU A 56 -5.73 -5.14 -5.31
C LEU A 56 -5.24 -4.80 -3.90
N MET A 57 -4.66 -5.78 -3.22
CA MET A 57 -3.99 -5.57 -1.92
C MET A 57 -2.49 -5.46 -2.17
N ILE A 58 -1.87 -4.44 -1.60
CA ILE A 58 -0.46 -4.12 -1.80
C ILE A 58 0.21 -4.03 -0.43
N SER A 59 1.39 -4.62 -0.31
CA SER A 59 2.27 -4.47 0.84
C SER A 59 3.63 -3.97 0.37
N ALA A 60 4.10 -2.89 0.94
CA ALA A 60 5.42 -2.33 0.70
C ALA A 60 6.16 -2.21 2.03
N PRO A 61 7.14 -3.07 2.29
CA PRO A 61 7.94 -3.00 3.51
C PRO A 61 8.83 -1.77 3.50
N GLY A 62 9.17 -1.28 4.69
CA GLY A 62 10.29 -0.37 4.86
C GLY A 62 11.61 -1.08 4.65
N ARG A 63 12.69 -0.32 4.59
CA ARG A 63 14.04 -0.86 4.54
C ARG A 63 14.93 -0.17 5.56
N THR A 64 15.95 -0.89 6.03
CA THR A 64 17.08 -0.33 6.73
C THR A 64 18.34 -0.58 5.95
N GLU A 65 19.25 0.37 5.94
CA GLU A 65 20.56 0.21 5.36
C GLU A 65 21.51 -0.34 6.42
N LEU A 66 22.16 -1.45 6.11
CA LEU A 66 23.09 -2.14 7.00
C LEU A 66 24.54 -1.69 6.76
N ALA A 67 24.89 -1.40 5.52
CA ALA A 67 26.19 -0.91 5.11
C ALA A 67 26.11 -0.20 3.75
N GLY A 68 27.07 0.69 3.48
CA GLY A 68 27.16 1.42 2.19
C GLY A 68 26.83 2.90 2.28
N ASN A 69 26.16 3.35 3.33
CA ASN A 69 25.98 4.73 3.73
C ASN A 69 25.64 5.70 2.58
N HIS A 70 24.54 5.45 1.87
CA HIS A 70 24.03 6.30 0.78
C HIS A 70 24.97 6.48 -0.42
N THR A 71 25.76 5.47 -0.75
CA THR A 71 26.67 5.51 -1.90
C THR A 71 26.04 5.00 -3.21
N ASP A 72 24.78 4.56 -3.20
CA ASP A 72 24.05 4.04 -4.33
C ASP A 72 23.94 5.05 -5.49
N HIS A 73 23.71 6.32 -5.18
CA HIS A 73 23.66 7.41 -6.18
C HIS A 73 25.04 7.77 -6.78
N GLN A 74 26.13 7.23 -6.23
CA GLN A 74 27.49 7.41 -6.71
C GLN A 74 28.10 6.11 -7.27
N LEU A 75 27.25 5.17 -7.69
CA LEU A 75 27.63 3.84 -8.17
C LEU A 75 28.32 2.98 -7.08
N GLY A 76 28.14 3.34 -5.81
CA GLY A 76 28.58 2.57 -4.67
C GLY A 76 27.72 1.35 -4.43
N ARG A 77 28.20 0.45 -3.56
CA ARG A 77 27.48 -0.75 -3.16
C ARG A 77 26.84 -0.53 -1.79
N VAL A 78 25.56 -0.88 -1.68
CA VAL A 78 24.83 -0.85 -0.42
C VAL A 78 24.31 -2.23 -0.05
N LEU A 79 24.24 -2.49 1.23
CA LEU A 79 23.57 -3.65 1.81
C LEU A 79 22.36 -3.15 2.60
N ALA A 80 21.17 -3.53 2.18
CA ALA A 80 19.94 -3.14 2.85
C ALA A 80 19.10 -4.37 3.18
N ALA A 81 18.30 -4.27 4.23
CA ALA A 81 17.33 -5.30 4.63
C ALA A 81 15.92 -4.72 4.73
N SER A 82 14.92 -5.53 4.41
CA SER A 82 13.52 -5.21 4.69
C SER A 82 13.26 -5.23 6.19
N VAL A 83 12.43 -4.31 6.66
CA VAL A 83 12.00 -4.25 8.07
C VAL A 83 10.51 -4.52 8.18
N ASP A 84 10.07 -5.00 9.34
CA ASP A 84 8.67 -5.31 9.65
C ASP A 84 7.84 -4.03 9.96
N VAL A 85 8.21 -2.93 9.34
CA VAL A 85 7.44 -1.68 9.32
C VAL A 85 7.21 -1.32 7.87
N GLY A 86 5.96 -1.18 7.48
CA GLY A 86 5.63 -0.95 6.08
C GLY A 86 4.26 -0.34 5.87
N ILE A 87 3.99 -0.02 4.62
CA ILE A 87 2.70 0.49 4.17
C ILE A 87 1.91 -0.65 3.55
N THR A 88 0.68 -0.84 4.01
CA THR A 88 -0.30 -1.64 3.31
C THR A 88 -1.29 -0.72 2.61
N ALA A 89 -1.54 -0.99 1.35
CA ALA A 89 -2.47 -0.23 0.54
C ALA A 89 -3.52 -1.14 -0.09
N ARG A 90 -4.60 -0.54 -0.48
CA ARG A 90 -5.65 -1.16 -1.25
C ARG A 90 -6.03 -0.24 -2.40
N ALA A 91 -6.15 -0.81 -3.58
CA ALA A 91 -6.50 -0.08 -4.79
C ALA A 91 -7.67 -0.71 -5.52
N THR A 92 -8.53 0.12 -6.09
CA THR A 92 -9.54 -0.25 -7.07
C THR A 92 -9.34 0.54 -8.35
N ARG A 93 -9.60 -0.09 -9.48
CA ARG A 93 -9.50 0.57 -10.78
C ARG A 93 -10.64 1.58 -10.95
N ARG A 94 -10.30 2.77 -11.40
CA ARG A 94 -11.26 3.84 -11.77
C ARG A 94 -11.30 4.02 -13.30
N ARG A 95 -12.39 4.64 -13.77
CA ARG A 95 -12.59 4.93 -15.21
C ARG A 95 -12.58 6.43 -15.52
N ASP A 96 -12.49 7.28 -14.50
CA ASP A 96 -12.63 8.73 -14.57
C ASP A 96 -11.29 9.48 -14.68
N ARG A 97 -10.20 8.78 -15.05
CA ARG A 97 -8.85 9.35 -15.19
C ARG A 97 -8.38 10.16 -13.95
N ARG A 98 -8.75 9.68 -12.77
CA ARG A 98 -8.35 10.29 -11.49
C ARG A 98 -7.73 9.24 -10.55
N VAL A 99 -6.75 9.67 -9.77
CA VAL A 99 -6.19 8.91 -8.65
C VAL A 99 -6.67 9.59 -7.37
N CYS A 100 -7.49 8.88 -6.57
CA CYS A 100 -7.94 9.35 -5.27
C CYS A 100 -7.17 8.60 -4.18
N ILE A 101 -6.48 9.33 -3.30
CA ILE A 101 -5.67 8.75 -2.23
C ILE A 101 -6.23 9.15 -0.88
N HIS A 102 -6.51 8.13 -0.07
CA HIS A 102 -6.88 8.24 1.33
C HIS A 102 -5.83 7.52 2.17
N SER A 103 -5.06 8.25 2.96
CA SER A 103 -4.07 7.70 3.87
C SER A 103 -4.46 8.01 5.31
N LYS A 104 -4.33 7.01 6.21
CA LYS A 104 -4.67 7.17 7.62
C LYS A 104 -3.82 8.28 8.25
N GLY A 105 -4.46 9.25 8.90
CA GLY A 105 -3.78 10.38 9.55
C GLY A 105 -3.44 11.57 8.62
N TYR A 106 -3.77 11.47 7.33
CA TYR A 106 -3.49 12.53 6.35
C TYR A 106 -4.76 12.99 5.66
N ARG A 107 -4.76 14.22 5.18
CA ARG A 107 -5.85 14.74 4.36
C ARG A 107 -5.91 14.01 3.02
N PRO A 108 -7.09 13.54 2.60
CA PRO A 108 -7.23 12.90 1.29
C PRO A 108 -6.97 13.91 0.17
N PHE A 109 -6.49 13.43 -0.96
CA PHE A 109 -6.31 14.23 -2.14
C PHE A 109 -6.61 13.47 -3.42
N THR A 110 -6.86 14.19 -4.50
CA THR A 110 -7.15 13.63 -5.82
C THR A 110 -6.23 14.26 -6.86
N VAL A 111 -5.71 13.44 -7.75
CA VAL A 111 -4.90 13.84 -8.90
C VAL A 111 -5.67 13.53 -10.17
N ALA A 112 -5.85 14.51 -11.04
CA ALA A 112 -6.33 14.30 -12.41
C ALA A 112 -5.17 13.82 -13.29
N LEU A 113 -5.45 12.85 -14.16
CA LEU A 113 -4.47 12.29 -15.10
C LEU A 113 -4.54 12.89 -16.50
N ASP A 114 -5.37 13.92 -16.68
CA ASP A 114 -5.53 14.59 -17.98
C ASP A 114 -4.41 15.60 -18.26
N ASP A 115 -3.86 16.19 -17.20
CA ASP A 115 -2.71 17.08 -17.26
C ASP A 115 -1.64 16.63 -16.26
N LEU A 116 -0.55 16.11 -16.77
CA LEU A 116 0.61 15.65 -15.99
C LEU A 116 1.84 16.56 -16.20
N ALA A 117 1.65 17.74 -16.80
CA ALA A 117 2.75 18.71 -16.97
C ALA A 117 3.36 19.07 -15.60
N VAL A 118 4.66 19.37 -15.62
CA VAL A 118 5.38 19.78 -14.40
C VAL A 118 4.82 21.10 -13.90
N ASP A 119 4.36 21.12 -12.66
CA ASP A 119 3.90 22.31 -11.97
C ASP A 119 4.83 22.62 -10.79
N PRO A 120 5.66 23.67 -10.87
CA PRO A 120 6.57 24.06 -9.78
C PRO A 120 5.86 24.34 -8.45
N ARG A 121 4.58 24.74 -8.47
CA ARG A 121 3.78 24.99 -7.26
C ARG A 121 3.43 23.70 -6.52
N ALA A 122 3.56 22.56 -7.18
CA ALA A 122 3.34 21.25 -6.59
C ALA A 122 4.59 20.67 -5.89
N TYR A 123 5.75 21.30 -6.01
CA TYR A 123 6.98 20.78 -5.39
C TYR A 123 6.83 20.62 -3.87
N GLY A 124 7.30 19.49 -3.36
CA GLY A 124 7.17 19.12 -1.95
C GLY A 124 5.75 18.70 -1.51
N LYS A 125 4.82 18.58 -2.45
CA LYS A 125 3.45 18.14 -2.16
C LYS A 125 3.26 16.66 -2.53
N PRO A 126 2.44 15.90 -1.76
CA PRO A 126 2.20 14.48 -2.03
C PRO A 126 1.69 14.18 -3.44
N TRP A 127 0.88 15.06 -4.00
CA TRP A 127 0.33 14.88 -5.35
C TRP A 127 1.37 15.07 -6.45
N ALA A 128 2.46 15.80 -6.20
CA ALA A 128 3.55 15.89 -7.17
C ALA A 128 4.21 14.54 -7.40
N LEU A 129 4.40 13.75 -6.34
CA LEU A 129 4.94 12.39 -6.44
C LEU A 129 4.04 11.51 -7.31
N VAL A 130 2.72 11.57 -7.09
CA VAL A 130 1.76 10.78 -7.86
C VAL A 130 1.70 11.19 -9.33
N ARG A 131 1.88 12.48 -9.63
CA ARG A 131 1.93 13.00 -11.02
C ARG A 131 3.20 12.59 -11.75
N GLY A 132 4.31 12.39 -11.02
CA GLY A 132 5.61 12.06 -11.60
C GLY A 132 5.86 10.56 -11.84
N MET A 133 4.91 9.70 -11.42
CA MET A 133 4.97 8.26 -11.66
C MET A 133 4.26 7.88 -12.95
#